data_096cef18032688da685093a095395002
#
_entry.id   096cef18032688da685093a095395002
#
_cell.length_a   1.000
_cell.length_b   1.000
_cell.length_c   1.000
_cell.angle_alpha   90.00
_cell.angle_beta   90.00
_cell.angle_gamma   90.00
#
_symmetry.space_group_name_H-M   'P 1'
#
loop_
_entity.id
_entity.type
_entity.pdbx_description
1 polymer ?
#
loop_
_entity_poly.entity_id
_entity_poly.type
_entity_poly.pdbx_seq_one_letter_code
_entity_poly.pdbx_strand_id
1 'polypeptide(L)'
;RLPVFFAMASRNGIRIPDEPIDMQQYEPQSIDLTERMKEYNVKYCSSYEYDINKDIEMMKYFYPEMEHLAFVSDNTYNGLAEQAWFKKNLKNHPELSITYIDGRIHTLDMAVNQLRVLPKNSVMLLGIWRIDNRGITYMNNSVYAFSKANPLLPVFSLTSTAIGYWAIGGYVPQYEGIAKGMGEYAYQFLDKGKNDIRSINILPNKYKFDANKLKEWGFEDKKLPINSIVINQPIPFFVAYKTEVQFILLTFLVLIGGLMIALYYYYRTKILKN
;
A
#
# COMPACT_ATOMS: atom_id res chain seq x y z
N ARG A 1 -20.80 29.19 -11.99
CA ARG A 1 -20.54 27.76 -11.77
C ARG A 1 -20.17 27.55 -10.30
N LEU A 2 -20.68 26.49 -9.67
CA LEU A 2 -20.34 26.13 -8.29
C LEU A 2 -18.84 25.76 -8.19
N PRO A 3 -18.17 26.10 -7.09
CA PRO A 3 -16.80 25.65 -6.83
C PRO A 3 -16.78 24.14 -6.58
N VAL A 4 -15.76 23.48 -7.11
CA VAL A 4 -15.60 22.02 -7.00
C VAL A 4 -14.33 21.70 -6.22
N PHE A 5 -14.45 20.76 -5.27
CA PHE A 5 -13.36 20.25 -4.47
C PHE A 5 -13.26 18.74 -4.67
N PHE A 6 -12.09 18.26 -5.04
CA PHE A 6 -11.82 16.85 -5.22
C PHE A 6 -10.86 16.32 -4.16
N ALA A 7 -11.13 15.11 -3.69
CA ALA A 7 -10.20 14.34 -2.88
C ALA A 7 -9.97 12.97 -3.52
N MET A 8 -8.74 12.47 -3.43
CA MET A 8 -8.35 11.14 -3.91
C MET A 8 -8.59 10.92 -5.42
N ALA A 9 -8.39 11.95 -6.24
CA ALA A 9 -8.44 11.80 -7.68
C ALA A 9 -7.09 11.27 -8.19
N SER A 10 -7.09 10.25 -9.06
CA SER A 10 -5.88 9.86 -9.77
C SER A 10 -5.43 11.00 -10.69
N ARG A 11 -4.13 11.28 -10.71
CA ARG A 11 -3.55 12.20 -11.69
C ARG A 11 -3.66 11.64 -13.10
N ASN A 12 -3.41 10.34 -13.23
CA ASN A 12 -3.45 9.63 -14.50
C ASN A 12 -4.83 9.02 -14.71
N GLY A 13 -5.51 9.48 -15.72
CA GLY A 13 -6.82 8.99 -16.13
C GLY A 13 -6.83 8.54 -17.58
N ILE A 14 -8.02 8.25 -18.08
CA ILE A 14 -8.27 7.91 -19.46
C ILE A 14 -9.46 8.74 -19.97
N ARG A 15 -9.57 8.86 -21.31
CA ARG A 15 -10.76 9.39 -21.94
C ARG A 15 -11.66 8.23 -22.35
N ILE A 16 -12.90 8.24 -21.91
CA ILE A 16 -13.92 7.33 -22.42
C ILE A 16 -14.59 8.03 -23.60
N PRO A 17 -14.67 7.41 -24.80
CA PRO A 17 -15.40 7.95 -25.93
C PRO A 17 -16.88 8.12 -25.62
N ASP A 18 -17.48 9.13 -26.23
CA ASP A 18 -18.94 9.39 -26.11
C ASP A 18 -19.78 8.36 -26.90
N GLU A 19 -19.18 7.73 -27.91
CA GLU A 19 -19.81 6.69 -28.72
C GLU A 19 -19.69 5.32 -28.04
N PRO A 20 -20.68 4.42 -28.21
CA PRO A 20 -20.59 3.05 -27.73
C PRO A 20 -19.37 2.33 -28.30
N ILE A 21 -18.54 1.76 -27.42
CA ILE A 21 -17.35 1.02 -27.79
C ILE A 21 -17.36 -0.37 -27.14
N ASP A 22 -16.68 -1.31 -27.77
CA ASP A 22 -16.39 -2.59 -27.15
C ASP A 22 -15.26 -2.41 -26.12
N MET A 23 -15.62 -2.42 -24.84
CA MET A 23 -14.67 -2.24 -23.74
C MET A 23 -13.59 -3.32 -23.69
N GLN A 24 -13.85 -4.52 -24.20
CA GLN A 24 -12.85 -5.61 -24.23
C GLN A 24 -11.70 -5.31 -25.19
N GLN A 25 -12.01 -4.61 -26.29
CA GLN A 25 -11.03 -4.24 -27.32
C GLN A 25 -10.50 -2.81 -27.16
N TYR A 26 -11.08 -2.04 -26.25
CA TYR A 26 -10.68 -0.65 -26.07
C TYR A 26 -9.29 -0.53 -25.41
N GLU A 27 -8.37 0.14 -26.09
CA GLU A 27 -7.02 0.44 -25.60
C GLU A 27 -6.91 1.93 -25.27
N PRO A 28 -7.28 2.34 -24.05
CA PRO A 28 -7.25 3.74 -23.66
C PRO A 28 -5.81 4.25 -23.52
N GLN A 29 -5.63 5.52 -23.89
CA GLN A 29 -4.38 6.22 -23.62
C GLN A 29 -4.47 6.95 -22.28
N SER A 30 -3.39 6.90 -21.51
CA SER A 30 -3.30 7.64 -20.26
C SER A 30 -3.15 9.13 -20.51
N ILE A 31 -3.98 9.93 -19.84
CA ILE A 31 -3.98 11.40 -19.86
C ILE A 31 -3.75 11.99 -18.48
N ASP A 32 -3.18 13.20 -18.41
CA ASP A 32 -3.05 13.95 -17.15
C ASP A 32 -4.37 14.67 -16.84
N LEU A 33 -5.06 14.23 -15.80
CA LEU A 33 -6.34 14.82 -15.38
C LEU A 33 -6.17 16.18 -14.72
N THR A 34 -4.98 16.51 -14.17
CA THR A 34 -4.75 17.79 -13.49
C THR A 34 -4.78 18.96 -14.49
N GLU A 35 -4.40 18.72 -15.73
CA GLU A 35 -4.54 19.72 -16.80
C GLU A 35 -6.00 19.95 -17.17
N ARG A 36 -6.80 18.87 -17.24
CA ARG A 36 -8.24 18.96 -17.51
C ARG A 36 -9.01 19.67 -16.40
N MET A 37 -8.57 19.55 -15.15
CA MET A 37 -9.19 20.25 -14.01
C MET A 37 -9.15 21.77 -14.15
N LYS A 38 -8.20 22.31 -14.94
CA LYS A 38 -8.11 23.75 -15.22
C LYS A 38 -9.31 24.25 -16.05
N GLU A 39 -9.90 23.38 -16.87
CA GLU A 39 -11.07 23.68 -17.72
C GLU A 39 -12.37 23.79 -16.91
N TYR A 40 -12.40 23.20 -15.71
CA TYR A 40 -13.53 23.20 -14.81
C TYR A 40 -13.30 24.15 -13.62
N ASN A 41 -14.38 24.48 -12.88
CA ASN A 41 -14.27 25.34 -11.70
C ASN A 41 -13.75 24.60 -10.47
N VAL A 42 -12.67 23.81 -10.66
CA VAL A 42 -12.01 23.10 -9.58
C VAL A 42 -11.18 24.09 -8.77
N LYS A 43 -11.44 24.19 -7.48
CA LYS A 43 -10.76 25.07 -6.54
C LYS A 43 -9.69 24.33 -5.75
N TYR A 44 -9.91 23.06 -5.44
CA TYR A 44 -8.97 22.20 -4.74
C TYR A 44 -9.02 20.78 -5.26
N CYS A 45 -7.86 20.16 -5.38
CA CYS A 45 -7.73 18.74 -5.67
C CYS A 45 -6.57 18.14 -4.88
N SER A 46 -6.82 17.08 -4.10
CA SER A 46 -5.78 16.15 -3.68
C SER A 46 -5.70 15.01 -4.67
N SER A 47 -4.62 14.98 -5.42
CA SER A 47 -4.38 14.01 -6.48
C SER A 47 -3.26 13.05 -6.08
N TYR A 48 -3.33 11.81 -6.53
CA TYR A 48 -2.26 10.83 -6.37
C TYR A 48 -1.78 10.33 -7.74
N GLU A 49 -0.55 9.84 -7.77
CA GLU A 49 0.08 9.26 -8.95
C GLU A 49 0.84 8.01 -8.55
N TYR A 50 0.76 6.97 -9.38
CA TYR A 50 1.56 5.76 -9.21
C TYR A 50 2.88 5.89 -9.97
N ASP A 51 3.99 5.55 -9.32
CA ASP A 51 5.31 5.53 -9.95
C ASP A 51 5.70 4.09 -10.30
N ILE A 52 5.26 3.67 -11.49
CA ILE A 52 5.46 2.31 -12.01
C ILE A 52 6.95 1.96 -12.10
N ASN A 53 7.81 2.92 -12.47
CA ASN A 53 9.24 2.66 -12.59
C ASN A 53 9.85 2.33 -11.24
N LYS A 54 9.51 3.09 -10.18
CA LYS A 54 9.97 2.80 -8.82
C LYS A 54 9.41 1.50 -8.26
N ASP A 55 8.18 1.14 -8.59
CA ASP A 55 7.64 -0.17 -8.21
C ASP A 55 8.43 -1.30 -8.89
N ILE A 56 8.74 -1.19 -10.19
CA ILE A 56 9.54 -2.19 -10.91
C ILE A 56 10.97 -2.25 -10.35
N GLU A 57 11.62 -1.11 -10.11
CA GLU A 57 12.96 -1.04 -9.50
C GLU A 57 12.97 -1.71 -8.11
N MET A 58 11.97 -1.43 -7.30
CA MET A 58 11.80 -2.05 -5.98
C MET A 58 11.60 -3.57 -6.10
N MET A 59 10.74 -4.04 -7.00
CA MET A 59 10.53 -5.47 -7.22
C MET A 59 11.82 -6.17 -7.64
N LYS A 60 12.59 -5.60 -8.57
CA LYS A 60 13.90 -6.11 -8.99
C LYS A 60 14.93 -6.10 -7.85
N TYR A 61 14.88 -5.13 -6.95
CA TYR A 61 15.76 -5.10 -5.79
C TYR A 61 15.49 -6.28 -4.84
N PHE A 62 14.22 -6.62 -4.60
CA PHE A 62 13.85 -7.75 -3.76
C PHE A 62 14.00 -9.09 -4.49
N TYR A 63 13.69 -9.12 -5.78
CA TYR A 63 13.68 -10.31 -6.63
C TYR A 63 14.49 -10.07 -7.90
N PRO A 64 15.85 -10.11 -7.81
CA PRO A 64 16.74 -9.81 -8.95
C PRO A 64 16.54 -10.72 -10.16
N GLU A 65 16.05 -11.95 -9.96
CA GLU A 65 15.77 -12.91 -11.03
C GLU A 65 14.46 -12.63 -11.77
N MET A 66 13.78 -11.52 -11.49
CA MET A 66 12.52 -11.18 -12.12
C MET A 66 12.70 -10.97 -13.63
N GLU A 67 12.07 -11.83 -14.43
CA GLU A 67 12.02 -11.78 -15.89
C GLU A 67 10.60 -11.57 -16.40
N HIS A 68 9.61 -11.85 -15.54
CA HIS A 68 8.19 -11.82 -15.89
C HIS A 68 7.38 -11.08 -14.85
N LEU A 69 6.50 -10.20 -15.31
CA LEU A 69 5.62 -9.40 -14.45
C LEU A 69 4.16 -9.67 -14.80
N ALA A 70 3.39 -10.14 -13.82
CA ALA A 70 1.94 -10.23 -13.91
C ALA A 70 1.32 -8.93 -13.38
N PHE A 71 0.64 -8.17 -14.22
CA PHE A 71 -0.07 -6.97 -13.82
C PHE A 71 -1.57 -7.24 -13.73
N VAL A 72 -2.17 -6.90 -12.58
CA VAL A 72 -3.59 -7.14 -12.30
C VAL A 72 -4.35 -5.81 -12.30
N SER A 73 -5.40 -5.72 -13.14
CA SER A 73 -6.33 -4.60 -13.17
C SER A 73 -7.75 -5.06 -13.49
N ASP A 74 -8.75 -4.32 -13.05
CA ASP A 74 -10.15 -4.69 -13.20
C ASP A 74 -10.90 -3.93 -14.32
N ASN A 75 -12.20 -4.19 -14.44
CA ASN A 75 -13.09 -3.56 -15.41
C ASN A 75 -13.74 -2.25 -14.88
N THR A 76 -13.08 -1.55 -13.96
CA THR A 76 -13.50 -0.20 -13.54
C THR A 76 -12.74 0.88 -14.30
N TYR A 77 -13.25 2.11 -14.27
CA TYR A 77 -12.52 3.27 -14.79
C TYR A 77 -11.09 3.36 -14.22
N ASN A 78 -10.95 3.15 -12.92
CA ASN A 78 -9.64 3.19 -12.26
C ASN A 78 -8.73 2.06 -12.73
N GLY A 79 -9.23 0.82 -12.82
CA GLY A 79 -8.46 -0.32 -13.32
C GLY A 79 -7.97 -0.10 -14.76
N LEU A 80 -8.82 0.48 -15.62
CA LEU A 80 -8.45 0.84 -16.99
C LEU A 80 -7.40 1.96 -17.03
N ALA A 81 -7.53 2.97 -16.17
CA ALA A 81 -6.56 4.06 -16.06
C ALA A 81 -5.21 3.57 -15.56
N GLU A 82 -5.20 2.69 -14.55
CA GLU A 82 -3.99 2.02 -14.04
C GLU A 82 -3.31 1.19 -15.13
N GLN A 83 -4.08 0.41 -15.90
CA GLN A 83 -3.53 -0.38 -17.01
C GLN A 83 -2.93 0.49 -18.12
N ALA A 84 -3.62 1.57 -18.49
CA ALA A 84 -3.12 2.51 -19.50
C ALA A 84 -1.83 3.20 -19.04
N TRP A 85 -1.75 3.58 -17.75
CA TRP A 85 -0.57 4.17 -17.15
C TRP A 85 0.58 3.17 -17.05
N PHE A 86 0.28 1.94 -16.64
CA PHE A 86 1.26 0.85 -16.61
C PHE A 86 1.85 0.59 -17.99
N LYS A 87 1.02 0.40 -19.04
CA LYS A 87 1.46 0.19 -20.41
C LYS A 87 2.35 1.33 -20.94
N LYS A 88 2.04 2.58 -20.56
CA LYS A 88 2.82 3.74 -20.95
C LYS A 88 4.23 3.72 -20.34
N ASN A 89 4.37 3.35 -19.06
CA ASN A 89 5.65 3.30 -18.36
C ASN A 89 6.46 2.05 -18.68
N LEU A 90 5.80 0.95 -19.03
CA LEU A 90 6.48 -0.32 -19.39
C LEU A 90 7.45 -0.17 -20.58
N LYS A 91 7.28 0.84 -21.41
CA LYS A 91 8.22 1.14 -22.50
C LYS A 91 9.66 1.39 -22.01
N ASN A 92 9.82 1.74 -20.73
CA ASN A 92 11.12 1.92 -20.09
C ASN A 92 11.74 0.61 -19.61
N HIS A 93 11.01 -0.52 -19.69
CA HIS A 93 11.40 -1.84 -19.19
C HIS A 93 11.18 -2.93 -20.26
N PRO A 94 11.81 -2.79 -21.47
CA PRO A 94 11.60 -3.71 -22.58
C PRO A 94 12.10 -5.14 -22.32
N GLU A 95 12.92 -5.33 -21.28
CA GLU A 95 13.45 -6.61 -20.84
C GLU A 95 12.42 -7.51 -20.13
N LEU A 96 11.30 -6.93 -19.65
CA LEU A 96 10.30 -7.69 -18.93
C LEU A 96 9.23 -8.27 -19.85
N SER A 97 8.96 -9.54 -19.70
CA SER A 97 7.77 -10.16 -20.29
C SER A 97 6.55 -9.91 -19.37
N ILE A 98 5.37 -9.69 -19.96
CA ILE A 98 4.19 -9.26 -19.22
C ILE A 98 3.01 -10.19 -19.42
N THR A 99 2.34 -10.56 -18.33
CA THR A 99 0.99 -11.12 -18.35
C THR A 99 0.02 -10.10 -17.78
N TYR A 100 -0.99 -9.71 -18.56
CA TYR A 100 -2.09 -8.86 -18.08
C TYR A 100 -3.23 -9.74 -17.57
N ILE A 101 -3.54 -9.60 -16.27
CA ILE A 101 -4.76 -10.12 -15.66
C ILE A 101 -5.78 -8.99 -15.71
N ASP A 102 -6.57 -8.96 -16.76
CA ASP A 102 -7.46 -7.86 -17.12
C ASP A 102 -8.93 -8.23 -16.85
N GLY A 103 -9.56 -7.54 -15.91
CA GLY A 103 -10.96 -7.77 -15.54
C GLY A 103 -11.97 -7.51 -16.64
N ARG A 104 -11.58 -6.91 -17.78
CA ARG A 104 -12.45 -6.78 -18.95
C ARG A 104 -12.69 -8.09 -19.68
N ILE A 105 -11.69 -8.98 -19.63
CA ILE A 105 -11.68 -10.25 -20.37
C ILE A 105 -11.63 -11.47 -19.45
N HIS A 106 -11.19 -11.31 -18.19
CA HIS A 106 -11.08 -12.39 -17.22
C HIS A 106 -12.20 -12.34 -16.19
N THR A 107 -12.73 -13.52 -15.86
CA THR A 107 -13.42 -13.76 -14.58
C THR A 107 -12.39 -13.97 -13.49
N LEU A 108 -12.81 -13.98 -12.22
CA LEU A 108 -11.92 -14.32 -11.11
C LEU A 108 -11.29 -15.71 -11.30
N ASP A 109 -12.07 -16.71 -11.73
CA ASP A 109 -11.56 -18.07 -11.93
C ASP A 109 -10.53 -18.14 -13.07
N MET A 110 -10.76 -17.41 -14.16
CA MET A 110 -9.80 -17.31 -15.26
C MET A 110 -8.51 -16.65 -14.81
N ALA A 111 -8.61 -15.57 -14.05
CA ALA A 111 -7.46 -14.86 -13.47
C ALA A 111 -6.66 -15.77 -12.53
N VAL A 112 -7.32 -16.50 -11.63
CA VAL A 112 -6.71 -17.48 -10.73
C VAL A 112 -5.99 -18.58 -11.52
N ASN A 113 -6.62 -19.13 -12.57
CA ASN A 113 -6.01 -20.17 -13.41
C ASN A 113 -4.77 -19.64 -14.16
N GLN A 114 -4.82 -18.41 -14.63
CA GLN A 114 -3.67 -17.79 -15.30
C GLN A 114 -2.50 -17.55 -14.34
N LEU A 115 -2.76 -17.14 -13.10
CA LEU A 115 -1.73 -16.97 -12.07
C LEU A 115 -1.03 -18.30 -11.71
N ARG A 116 -1.74 -19.43 -11.79
CA ARG A 116 -1.18 -20.77 -11.49
C ARG A 116 -0.12 -21.21 -12.49
N VAL A 117 -0.23 -20.75 -13.73
CA VAL A 117 0.62 -21.20 -14.85
C VAL A 117 1.64 -20.14 -15.29
N LEU A 118 1.86 -19.12 -14.49
CA LEU A 118 2.87 -18.10 -14.77
C LEU A 118 4.26 -18.73 -14.91
N PRO A 119 5.12 -18.16 -15.77
CA PRO A 119 6.52 -18.58 -15.89
C PRO A 119 7.27 -18.53 -14.56
N LYS A 120 8.38 -19.23 -14.46
CA LYS A 120 9.33 -19.06 -13.36
C LYS A 120 9.84 -17.61 -13.35
N ASN A 121 10.34 -17.16 -12.20
CA ASN A 121 10.83 -15.80 -12.02
C ASN A 121 9.77 -14.72 -12.28
N SER A 122 8.49 -15.07 -12.09
CA SER A 122 7.38 -14.12 -12.13
C SER A 122 7.23 -13.38 -10.82
N VAL A 123 6.84 -12.12 -10.91
CA VAL A 123 6.39 -11.28 -9.79
C VAL A 123 5.02 -10.70 -10.15
N MET A 124 4.14 -10.50 -9.20
CA MET A 124 2.84 -9.87 -9.42
C MET A 124 2.83 -8.44 -8.89
N LEU A 125 2.40 -7.50 -9.72
CA LEU A 125 2.01 -6.15 -9.31
C LEU A 125 0.49 -6.06 -9.30
N LEU A 126 -0.07 -5.95 -8.11
CA LEU A 126 -1.49 -5.85 -7.89
C LEU A 126 -1.93 -4.38 -7.99
N GLY A 127 -2.71 -4.05 -9.00
CA GLY A 127 -3.52 -2.84 -9.07
C GLY A 127 -4.84 -3.00 -8.33
N ILE A 128 -5.93 -2.68 -8.97
CA ILE A 128 -7.28 -2.82 -8.42
C ILE A 128 -7.99 -4.03 -9.04
N TRP A 129 -8.77 -4.77 -8.22
CA TRP A 129 -9.65 -5.83 -8.68
C TRP A 129 -10.96 -5.80 -7.92
N ARG A 130 -11.97 -5.18 -8.49
CA ARG A 130 -13.30 -5.04 -7.88
C ARG A 130 -14.44 -5.57 -8.75
N ILE A 131 -14.27 -5.54 -10.07
CA ILE A 131 -15.29 -5.95 -11.04
C ILE A 131 -14.64 -6.76 -12.14
N ASP A 132 -15.16 -7.95 -12.42
CA ASP A 132 -14.73 -8.82 -13.52
C ASP A 132 -15.51 -8.56 -14.82
N ASN A 133 -15.24 -9.36 -15.87
CA ASN A 133 -15.88 -9.25 -17.17
C ASN A 133 -17.38 -9.60 -17.17
N ARG A 134 -17.88 -10.25 -16.13
CA ARG A 134 -19.30 -10.55 -15.92
C ARG A 134 -20.02 -9.47 -15.11
N GLY A 135 -19.31 -8.43 -14.70
CA GLY A 135 -19.84 -7.40 -13.82
C GLY A 135 -19.99 -7.85 -12.35
N ILE A 136 -19.41 -8.99 -11.99
CA ILE A 136 -19.43 -9.46 -10.59
C ILE A 136 -18.51 -8.57 -9.77
N THR A 137 -19.08 -8.03 -8.68
CA THR A 137 -18.37 -7.15 -7.77
C THR A 137 -17.69 -7.96 -6.67
N TYR A 138 -16.42 -7.66 -6.43
CA TYR A 138 -15.60 -8.29 -5.40
C TYR A 138 -15.26 -7.28 -4.30
N MET A 139 -15.53 -7.69 -3.06
CA MET A 139 -15.20 -6.89 -1.87
C MET A 139 -13.88 -7.37 -1.26
N ASN A 140 -13.18 -6.48 -0.60
CA ASN A 140 -11.85 -6.54 0.03
C ASN A 140 -11.06 -7.87 0.05
N ASN A 141 -11.68 -9.00 0.41
CA ASN A 141 -10.97 -10.27 0.63
C ASN A 141 -11.08 -11.28 -0.53
N SER A 142 -11.92 -11.01 -1.54
CA SER A 142 -12.07 -11.93 -2.68
C SER A 142 -10.79 -12.06 -3.49
N VAL A 143 -9.98 -11.02 -3.50
CA VAL A 143 -8.66 -11.00 -4.14
C VAL A 143 -7.64 -11.88 -3.42
N TYR A 144 -7.95 -12.36 -2.21
CA TYR A 144 -7.13 -13.35 -1.49
C TYR A 144 -7.01 -14.69 -2.26
N ALA A 145 -7.96 -14.97 -3.15
CA ALA A 145 -7.84 -16.09 -4.07
C ALA A 145 -6.59 -16.02 -4.95
N PHE A 146 -6.12 -14.82 -5.29
CA PHE A 146 -4.90 -14.63 -6.07
C PHE A 146 -3.65 -15.09 -5.32
N SER A 147 -3.53 -14.77 -4.02
CA SER A 147 -2.39 -15.23 -3.22
C SER A 147 -2.35 -16.75 -3.04
N LYS A 148 -3.52 -17.38 -3.03
CA LYS A 148 -3.64 -18.85 -2.96
C LYS A 148 -3.45 -19.55 -4.29
N ALA A 149 -3.64 -18.85 -5.40
CA ALA A 149 -3.49 -19.41 -6.75
C ALA A 149 -2.05 -19.88 -6.98
N ASN A 150 -1.09 -19.09 -6.56
CA ASN A 150 0.33 -19.40 -6.66
C ASN A 150 1.07 -18.88 -5.40
N PRO A 151 1.22 -19.72 -4.36
CA PRO A 151 1.87 -19.32 -3.10
C PRO A 151 3.36 -18.95 -3.24
N LEU A 152 3.99 -19.32 -4.34
CA LEU A 152 5.40 -19.00 -4.62
C LEU A 152 5.56 -17.73 -5.48
N LEU A 153 4.47 -17.02 -5.77
CA LEU A 153 4.48 -15.78 -6.54
C LEU A 153 4.65 -14.58 -5.59
N PRO A 154 5.77 -13.86 -5.62
CA PRO A 154 5.93 -12.63 -4.86
C PRO A 154 4.91 -11.59 -5.32
N VAL A 155 4.23 -10.93 -4.37
CA VAL A 155 3.19 -9.95 -4.68
C VAL A 155 3.55 -8.60 -4.11
N PHE A 156 3.54 -7.59 -4.99
CA PHE A 156 3.63 -6.18 -4.62
C PHE A 156 2.35 -5.45 -5.00
N SER A 157 2.09 -4.33 -4.36
CA SER A 157 0.86 -3.57 -4.56
C SER A 157 1.13 -2.18 -5.10
N LEU A 158 0.45 -1.83 -6.19
CA LEU A 158 0.45 -0.48 -6.75
C LEU A 158 -0.36 0.50 -5.89
N THR A 159 -1.46 0.02 -5.30
CA THR A 159 -2.49 0.85 -4.67
C THR A 159 -2.48 0.83 -3.14
N SER A 160 -1.52 0.15 -2.51
CA SER A 160 -1.52 -0.21 -1.07
C SER A 160 -2.54 -1.30 -0.68
N THR A 161 -3.39 -1.77 -1.59
CA THR A 161 -4.28 -2.91 -1.36
C THR A 161 -3.46 -4.15 -1.05
N ALA A 162 -3.94 -4.99 -0.14
CA ALA A 162 -3.29 -6.22 0.31
C ALA A 162 -1.98 -6.06 1.12
N ILE A 163 -1.38 -4.89 1.22
CA ILE A 163 -0.27 -4.65 2.16
C ILE A 163 -0.82 -4.73 3.59
N GLY A 164 -0.21 -5.57 4.42
CA GLY A 164 -0.70 -5.91 5.75
C GLY A 164 -1.45 -7.23 5.82
N TYR A 165 -1.68 -7.88 4.66
CA TYR A 165 -2.38 -9.16 4.57
C TYR A 165 -1.56 -10.20 3.79
N TRP A 166 -1.28 -9.96 2.51
CA TRP A 166 -0.62 -10.93 1.65
C TRP A 166 0.36 -10.34 0.62
N ALA A 167 0.37 -9.02 0.40
CA ALA A 167 1.38 -8.36 -0.41
C ALA A 167 2.60 -7.98 0.43
N ILE A 168 3.79 -8.08 -0.16
CA ILE A 168 5.07 -7.77 0.48
C ILE A 168 5.20 -6.28 0.76
N GLY A 169 4.84 -5.46 -0.22
CA GLY A 169 4.95 -4.01 -0.14
C GLY A 169 4.60 -3.31 -1.44
N GLY A 170 4.95 -2.03 -1.55
CA GLY A 170 4.74 -1.20 -2.74
C GLY A 170 5.31 0.20 -2.54
N TYR A 171 5.47 0.95 -3.64
CA TYR A 171 5.76 2.38 -3.59
C TYR A 171 4.46 3.17 -3.79
N VAL A 172 3.74 3.40 -2.70
CA VAL A 172 2.32 3.74 -2.71
C VAL A 172 2.05 5.17 -2.24
N PRO A 173 1.00 5.83 -2.78
CA PRO A 173 0.59 7.15 -2.33
C PRO A 173 0.20 7.17 -0.85
N GLN A 174 0.50 8.30 -0.19
CA GLN A 174 0.17 8.51 1.21
C GLN A 174 -1.18 9.22 1.30
N TYR A 175 -2.23 8.46 1.62
CA TYR A 175 -3.60 8.98 1.67
C TYR A 175 -3.96 9.66 3.00
N GLU A 176 -3.05 9.64 3.99
CA GLU A 176 -3.29 10.24 5.30
C GLU A 176 -3.39 11.77 5.22
N GLY A 177 -4.32 12.35 5.95
CA GLY A 177 -4.48 13.81 6.04
C GLY A 177 -5.24 14.48 4.89
N ILE A 178 -5.65 13.75 3.85
CA ILE A 178 -6.35 14.30 2.67
C ILE A 178 -7.63 15.05 3.08
N ALA A 179 -8.47 14.41 3.90
CA ALA A 179 -9.74 15.00 4.34
C ALA A 179 -9.52 16.28 5.13
N LYS A 180 -8.50 16.30 5.99
CA LYS A 180 -8.13 17.49 6.76
C LYS A 180 -7.68 18.63 5.83
N GLY A 181 -6.78 18.37 4.90
CA GLY A 181 -6.31 19.37 3.94
C GLY A 181 -7.43 19.94 3.08
N MET A 182 -8.35 19.09 2.61
CA MET A 182 -9.52 19.54 1.85
C MET A 182 -10.46 20.39 2.71
N GLY A 183 -10.71 20.00 3.97
CA GLY A 183 -11.56 20.76 4.90
C GLY A 183 -10.97 22.14 5.24
N GLU A 184 -9.67 22.21 5.52
CA GLU A 184 -8.96 23.46 5.78
C GLU A 184 -9.02 24.40 4.57
N TYR A 185 -8.85 23.87 3.38
CA TYR A 185 -8.94 24.65 2.15
C TYR A 185 -10.37 25.17 1.89
N ALA A 186 -11.37 24.28 2.03
CA ALA A 186 -12.78 24.65 1.87
C ALA A 186 -13.18 25.74 2.88
N TYR A 187 -12.75 25.64 4.12
CA TYR A 187 -12.95 26.68 5.14
C TYR A 187 -12.33 28.02 4.73
N GLN A 188 -11.08 28.03 4.30
CA GLN A 188 -10.41 29.25 3.83
C GLN A 188 -11.12 29.88 2.62
N PHE A 189 -11.63 29.06 1.72
CA PHE A 189 -12.33 29.51 0.53
C PHE A 189 -13.69 30.12 0.87
N LEU A 190 -14.49 29.45 1.72
CA LEU A 190 -15.86 29.85 2.04
C LEU A 190 -15.94 30.98 3.08
N ASP A 191 -15.11 30.92 4.13
CA ASP A 191 -15.18 31.83 5.27
C ASP A 191 -14.30 33.07 5.09
N LYS A 192 -13.09 32.92 4.52
CA LYS A 192 -12.14 34.01 4.35
C LYS A 192 -12.17 34.68 2.96
N GLY A 193 -13.09 34.27 2.09
CA GLY A 193 -13.29 34.89 0.79
C GLY A 193 -12.09 34.77 -0.17
N LYS A 194 -11.19 33.80 0.05
CA LYS A 194 -10.03 33.57 -0.84
C LYS A 194 -10.45 32.87 -2.15
N ASN A 195 -11.24 33.56 -2.97
CA ASN A 195 -11.91 32.97 -4.13
C ASN A 195 -11.00 32.66 -5.33
N ASP A 196 -9.78 33.21 -5.38
CA ASP A 196 -8.91 33.11 -6.56
C ASP A 196 -7.84 32.01 -6.45
N ILE A 197 -7.80 31.27 -5.36
CA ILE A 197 -6.77 30.25 -5.17
C ILE A 197 -7.27 28.92 -5.77
N ARG A 198 -6.50 28.41 -6.74
CA ARG A 198 -6.60 27.02 -7.17
C ARG A 198 -5.43 26.24 -6.60
N SER A 199 -5.70 25.10 -5.99
CA SER A 199 -4.64 24.25 -5.44
C SER A 199 -4.82 22.81 -5.94
N ILE A 200 -3.78 22.29 -6.57
CA ILE A 200 -3.66 20.87 -6.91
C ILE A 200 -2.50 20.35 -6.08
N ASN A 201 -2.82 19.52 -5.11
CA ASN A 201 -1.85 18.90 -4.22
C ASN A 201 -1.63 17.45 -4.66
N ILE A 202 -0.43 17.13 -5.14
CA ILE A 202 -0.06 15.75 -5.48
C ILE A 202 0.52 15.10 -4.24
N LEU A 203 -0.11 13.99 -3.83
CA LEU A 203 0.29 13.24 -2.66
C LEU A 203 1.66 12.60 -2.86
N PRO A 204 2.54 12.65 -1.87
CA PRO A 204 3.82 11.96 -1.94
C PRO A 204 3.63 10.44 -1.89
N ASN A 205 4.46 9.71 -2.62
CA ASN A 205 4.57 8.27 -2.49
C ASN A 205 5.63 7.89 -1.46
N LYS A 206 5.43 6.75 -0.79
CA LYS A 206 6.42 6.15 0.10
C LYS A 206 6.48 4.64 -0.11
N TYR A 207 7.65 4.08 0.14
CA TYR A 207 7.78 2.64 0.27
C TYR A 207 7.04 2.17 1.52
N LYS A 208 6.18 1.18 1.35
CA LYS A 208 5.42 0.57 2.44
C LYS A 208 5.55 -0.94 2.35
N PHE A 209 5.94 -1.58 3.45
CA PHE A 209 6.20 -3.02 3.51
C PHE A 209 5.48 -3.65 4.71
N ASP A 210 5.21 -4.95 4.61
CA ASP A 210 4.72 -5.78 5.70
C ASP A 210 5.88 -6.59 6.29
N ALA A 211 6.21 -6.41 7.57
CA ALA A 211 7.31 -7.10 8.23
C ALA A 211 7.16 -8.62 8.22
N ASN A 212 5.92 -9.12 8.38
CA ASN A 212 5.66 -10.55 8.34
C ASN A 212 5.92 -11.13 6.95
N LYS A 213 5.53 -10.39 5.89
CA LYS A 213 5.75 -10.82 4.51
C LYS A 213 7.21 -10.69 4.10
N LEU A 214 7.92 -9.66 4.54
CA LEU A 214 9.37 -9.59 4.34
C LEU A 214 10.07 -10.81 4.94
N LYS A 215 9.67 -11.23 6.14
CA LYS A 215 10.19 -12.43 6.80
C LYS A 215 9.80 -13.72 6.06
N GLU A 216 8.53 -13.87 5.69
CA GLU A 216 8.02 -15.05 4.97
C GLU A 216 8.78 -15.28 3.65
N TRP A 217 9.19 -14.20 2.98
CA TRP A 217 9.94 -14.23 1.73
C TRP A 217 11.46 -14.20 1.90
N GLY A 218 11.98 -14.22 3.14
CA GLY A 218 13.43 -14.18 3.41
C GLY A 218 14.09 -12.86 3.06
N PHE A 219 13.33 -11.76 3.18
CA PHE A 219 13.80 -10.40 2.86
C PHE A 219 14.07 -9.54 4.11
N GLU A 220 14.01 -10.12 5.31
CA GLU A 220 14.20 -9.39 6.57
C GLU A 220 15.56 -8.72 6.68
N ASP A 221 16.61 -9.33 6.11
CA ASP A 221 17.98 -8.80 6.13
C ASP A 221 18.25 -7.79 5.00
N LYS A 222 17.32 -7.61 4.07
CA LYS A 222 17.48 -6.62 3.01
C LYS A 222 17.33 -5.21 3.55
N LYS A 223 18.26 -4.33 3.18
CA LYS A 223 18.20 -2.92 3.56
C LYS A 223 17.02 -2.25 2.84
N LEU A 224 16.04 -1.82 3.62
CA LEU A 224 14.89 -1.10 3.08
C LEU A 224 15.28 0.32 2.63
N PRO A 225 14.60 0.88 1.62
CA PRO A 225 14.80 2.27 1.21
C PRO A 225 14.56 3.23 2.39
N ILE A 226 15.28 4.36 2.40
CA ILE A 226 15.17 5.36 3.44
C ILE A 226 13.72 5.88 3.54
N ASN A 227 13.22 6.09 4.76
CA ASN A 227 11.86 6.54 5.04
C ASN A 227 10.77 5.55 4.62
N SER A 228 11.08 4.26 4.51
CA SER A 228 10.07 3.22 4.34
C SER A 228 9.16 3.13 5.55
N ILE A 229 7.88 2.92 5.31
CA ILE A 229 6.89 2.58 6.34
C ILE A 229 6.85 1.05 6.43
N VAL A 230 7.13 0.51 7.60
CA VAL A 230 7.01 -0.95 7.84
C VAL A 230 5.89 -1.18 8.83
N ILE A 231 4.86 -1.90 8.40
CA ILE A 231 3.71 -2.29 9.23
C ILE A 231 3.88 -3.72 9.74
N ASN A 232 3.04 -4.12 10.70
CA ASN A 232 3.06 -5.45 11.32
C ASN A 232 4.43 -5.83 11.91
N GLN A 233 5.22 -4.83 12.33
CA GLN A 233 6.47 -5.10 13.05
C GLN A 233 6.14 -5.78 14.39
N PRO A 234 6.92 -6.82 14.79
CA PRO A 234 6.77 -7.40 16.08
C PRO A 234 7.04 -6.35 17.16
N ILE A 235 6.11 -6.19 18.09
CA ILE A 235 6.26 -5.27 19.20
C ILE A 235 7.40 -5.83 20.09
N PRO A 236 8.46 -5.04 20.39
CA PRO A 236 9.54 -5.50 21.28
C PRO A 236 8.97 -5.97 22.63
N PHE A 237 9.48 -7.08 23.15
CA PHE A 237 9.00 -7.71 24.39
C PHE A 237 8.81 -6.70 25.53
N PHE A 238 9.79 -5.84 25.77
CA PHE A 238 9.73 -4.84 26.86
C PHE A 238 8.66 -3.75 26.64
N VAL A 239 8.22 -3.54 25.39
CA VAL A 239 7.12 -2.60 25.07
C VAL A 239 5.78 -3.31 25.20
N ALA A 240 5.69 -4.55 24.70
CA ALA A 240 4.46 -5.36 24.76
C ALA A 240 4.06 -5.70 26.20
N TYR A 241 5.05 -6.00 27.05
CA TYR A 241 4.86 -6.45 28.44
C TYR A 241 5.40 -5.43 29.45
N LYS A 242 5.29 -4.14 29.12
CA LYS A 242 5.85 -3.06 29.98
C LYS A 242 5.30 -3.12 31.41
N THR A 243 4.03 -3.32 31.57
CA THR A 243 3.36 -3.34 32.89
C THR A 243 3.79 -4.55 33.70
N GLU A 244 3.84 -5.72 33.07
CA GLU A 244 4.25 -6.99 33.68
C GLU A 244 5.71 -6.94 34.11
N VAL A 245 6.59 -6.43 33.24
CA VAL A 245 8.02 -6.24 33.55
C VAL A 245 8.21 -5.26 34.72
N GLN A 246 7.46 -4.15 34.75
CA GLN A 246 7.52 -3.21 35.88
C GLN A 246 7.05 -3.87 37.17
N PHE A 247 5.98 -4.66 37.13
CA PHE A 247 5.46 -5.36 38.30
C PHE A 247 6.45 -6.40 38.84
N ILE A 248 7.09 -7.17 37.96
CA ILE A 248 8.13 -8.14 38.32
C ILE A 248 9.33 -7.43 38.96
N LEU A 249 9.79 -6.32 38.36
CA LEU A 249 10.90 -5.54 38.94
C LEU A 249 10.59 -5.00 40.32
N LEU A 250 9.38 -4.46 40.53
CA LEU A 250 8.93 -3.96 41.83
C LEU A 250 8.86 -5.08 42.86
N THR A 251 8.32 -6.23 42.50
CA THR A 251 8.28 -7.42 43.39
C THR A 251 9.68 -7.86 43.78
N PHE A 252 10.63 -7.89 42.85
CA PHE A 252 12.03 -8.23 43.10
C PHE A 252 12.69 -7.24 44.08
N LEU A 253 12.46 -5.96 43.93
CA LEU A 253 12.95 -4.91 44.82
C LEU A 253 12.43 -5.09 46.26
N VAL A 254 11.11 -5.38 46.41
CA VAL A 254 10.51 -5.64 47.71
C VAL A 254 11.11 -6.89 48.38
N LEU A 255 11.31 -7.96 47.61
CA LEU A 255 11.94 -9.19 48.14
C LEU A 255 13.38 -8.97 48.55
N ILE A 256 14.19 -8.23 47.77
CA ILE A 256 15.58 -7.87 48.14
C ILE A 256 15.58 -7.00 49.39
N GLY A 257 14.70 -6.00 49.47
CA GLY A 257 14.57 -5.16 50.66
C GLY A 257 14.22 -5.96 51.92
N GLY A 258 13.24 -6.87 51.79
CA GLY A 258 12.89 -7.79 52.88
C GLY A 258 14.03 -8.68 53.31
N LEU A 259 14.81 -9.23 52.38
CA LEU A 259 15.99 -10.05 52.67
C LEU A 259 17.06 -9.23 53.38
N MET A 260 17.36 -8.02 52.93
CA MET A 260 18.32 -7.14 53.60
C MET A 260 17.92 -6.81 55.01
N ILE A 261 16.63 -6.51 55.26
CA ILE A 261 16.12 -6.28 56.63
C ILE A 261 16.27 -7.53 57.49
N ALA A 262 15.92 -8.70 56.99
CA ALA A 262 16.07 -9.98 57.70
C ALA A 262 17.52 -10.28 58.06
N LEU A 263 18.45 -10.07 57.13
CA LEU A 263 19.89 -10.21 57.38
C LEU A 263 20.41 -9.22 58.40
N TYR A 264 19.97 -7.96 58.34
CA TYR A 264 20.33 -6.95 59.35
C TYR A 264 19.91 -7.37 60.74
N TYR A 265 18.65 -7.81 60.95
CA TYR A 265 18.19 -8.28 62.27
C TYR A 265 18.89 -9.56 62.71
N TYR A 266 19.17 -10.48 61.80
CA TYR A 266 19.93 -11.69 62.10
C TYR A 266 21.33 -11.37 62.64
N TYR A 267 22.09 -10.51 61.98
CA TYR A 267 23.42 -10.11 62.43
C TYR A 267 23.39 -9.31 63.74
N ARG A 268 22.44 -8.40 63.88
CA ARG A 268 22.24 -7.62 65.11
C ARG A 268 21.97 -8.53 66.32
N THR A 269 21.09 -9.51 66.19
CA THR A 269 20.77 -10.46 67.28
C THR A 269 21.95 -11.38 67.58
N LYS A 270 22.76 -11.73 66.61
CA LYS A 270 23.97 -12.53 66.79
C LYS A 270 25.05 -11.75 67.58
N ILE A 271 25.27 -10.48 67.29
CA ILE A 271 26.21 -9.59 67.99
C ILE A 271 25.78 -9.34 69.44
N LEU A 272 24.48 -9.26 69.72
CA LEU A 272 23.96 -9.03 71.08
C LEU A 272 23.97 -10.29 71.94
N LYS A 273 24.23 -11.49 71.42
CA LYS A 273 24.30 -12.76 72.14
C LYS A 273 25.72 -13.22 72.42
N ASN A 274 26.74 -12.56 71.88
CA ASN A 274 28.12 -12.69 72.15
C ASN A 274 28.60 -11.55 73.08
#